data_32c786f2058927464216c6c89e9e3819
#
_entry.id   32c786f2058927464216c6c89e9e3819
#
_cell.length_a   1.000
_cell.length_b   1.000
_cell.length_c   1.000
_cell.angle_alpha   90.00
_cell.angle_beta   90.00
_cell.angle_gamma   90.00
#
_symmetry.space_group_name_H-M   'P 1'
#
loop_
_entity.id
_entity.type
_entity.pdbx_description
1 polymer ?
#
loop_
_entity_poly.entity_id
_entity_poly.type
_entity_poly.pdbx_seq_one_letter_code
_entity_poly.pdbx_strand_id
1 'polypeptide(L)'
;MAARIAHLSDIHFGAHDEKVVAGTEAWLQQQQPDLVIISGDFTQRARVEQFRQASAYLNRLRAAGFKVLAVPGNHDVPLYDVARRFAAPLRRYKRYISNDLCPWYEDDSVAVLGINTARSLTIKDGRINREQMALIEERFAAVSPEKTRILVTHHPLYAMPIGEGNELAEAVGRHEDAVKAVCRAGVHVALAGHFHRTYAEAARKMVEKAGGALVIQAGTATSVRLRNNELQSFNWIHAHRWNDIELQVVVWNGSGFERGSHVRFGFDGQEWLAQPVVQEG
;
A
#
# COMPACT_ATOMS: atom_id res chain seq x y z
N MET A 1 -6.31 11.75 -18.27
CA MET A 1 -7.38 10.74 -17.94
C MET A 1 -7.20 10.35 -16.48
N ALA A 2 -8.24 9.86 -15.78
CA ALA A 2 -8.11 9.39 -14.41
C ALA A 2 -7.33 8.06 -14.40
N ALA A 3 -6.40 7.88 -13.44
CA ALA A 3 -5.73 6.60 -13.26
C ALA A 3 -6.57 5.71 -12.31
N ARG A 4 -6.79 4.46 -12.70
CA ARG A 4 -7.50 3.45 -11.91
C ARG A 4 -6.47 2.51 -11.26
N ILE A 5 -6.43 2.51 -9.95
CA ILE A 5 -5.41 1.79 -9.19
C ILE A 5 -6.10 0.79 -8.25
N ALA A 6 -5.69 -0.47 -8.33
CA ALA A 6 -6.02 -1.47 -7.32
C ALA A 6 -4.89 -1.53 -6.30
N HIS A 7 -5.16 -1.17 -5.04
CA HIS A 7 -4.18 -1.20 -3.96
C HIS A 7 -4.50 -2.36 -3.00
N LEU A 8 -3.76 -3.45 -3.16
CA LEU A 8 -3.79 -4.65 -2.34
C LEU A 8 -2.67 -4.59 -1.30
N SER A 9 -2.87 -5.27 -0.18
CA SER A 9 -1.86 -5.46 0.86
C SER A 9 -2.04 -6.78 1.57
N ASP A 10 -1.01 -7.25 2.27
CA ASP A 10 -1.12 -8.34 3.24
C ASP A 10 -1.77 -9.61 2.63
N ILE A 11 -1.19 -10.09 1.51
CA ILE A 11 -1.64 -11.28 0.79
C ILE A 11 -1.44 -12.55 1.64
N HIS A 12 -0.29 -12.63 2.34
CA HIS A 12 0.04 -13.68 3.31
C HIS A 12 -0.05 -15.11 2.78
N PHE A 13 0.56 -15.42 1.63
CA PHE A 13 0.69 -16.80 1.18
C PHE A 13 1.23 -17.70 2.30
N GLY A 14 0.51 -18.79 2.56
CA GLY A 14 0.71 -19.66 3.72
C GLY A 14 -0.26 -19.41 4.90
N ALA A 15 -1.11 -18.37 4.79
CA ALA A 15 -2.26 -18.11 5.64
C ALA A 15 -3.35 -17.35 4.85
N HIS A 16 -3.50 -17.65 3.58
CA HIS A 16 -4.45 -17.08 2.63
C HIS A 16 -5.62 -18.03 2.37
N ASP A 17 -6.69 -17.52 1.82
CA ASP A 17 -7.81 -18.28 1.27
C ASP A 17 -7.69 -18.31 -0.26
N GLU A 18 -7.60 -19.51 -0.84
CA GLU A 18 -7.48 -19.71 -2.29
C GLU A 18 -8.67 -19.16 -3.07
N LYS A 19 -9.90 -19.21 -2.50
CA LYS A 19 -11.09 -18.66 -3.14
C LYS A 19 -11.01 -17.15 -3.20
N VAL A 20 -10.51 -16.52 -2.14
CA VAL A 20 -10.32 -15.08 -2.08
C VAL A 20 -9.23 -14.62 -3.03
N VAL A 21 -8.13 -15.38 -3.15
CA VAL A 21 -7.08 -15.13 -4.17
C VAL A 21 -7.67 -15.18 -5.58
N ALA A 22 -8.43 -16.24 -5.90
CA ALA A 22 -9.07 -16.33 -7.20
C ALA A 22 -10.10 -15.20 -7.42
N GLY A 23 -10.80 -14.80 -6.37
CA GLY A 23 -11.73 -13.67 -6.39
C GLY A 23 -11.02 -12.35 -6.69
N THR A 24 -9.81 -12.10 -6.13
CA THR A 24 -9.05 -10.88 -6.48
C THR A 24 -8.68 -10.87 -7.96
N GLU A 25 -8.23 -11.99 -8.51
CA GLU A 25 -7.88 -12.11 -9.93
C GLU A 25 -9.09 -11.86 -10.84
N ALA A 26 -10.23 -12.47 -10.51
CA ALA A 26 -11.48 -12.29 -11.27
C ALA A 26 -11.96 -10.84 -11.26
N TRP A 27 -11.91 -10.20 -10.07
CA TRP A 27 -12.31 -8.80 -9.92
C TRP A 27 -11.39 -7.86 -10.71
N LEU A 28 -10.06 -8.05 -10.62
CA LEU A 28 -9.09 -7.27 -11.38
C LEU A 28 -9.28 -7.43 -12.89
N GLN A 29 -9.55 -8.66 -13.37
CA GLN A 29 -9.85 -8.93 -14.78
C GLN A 29 -11.13 -8.23 -15.24
N GLN A 30 -12.14 -8.14 -14.41
CA GLN A 30 -13.38 -7.43 -14.74
C GLN A 30 -13.20 -5.90 -14.76
N GLN A 31 -12.47 -5.35 -13.78
CA GLN A 31 -12.35 -3.89 -13.60
C GLN A 31 -11.21 -3.25 -14.41
N GLN A 32 -10.21 -4.04 -14.82
CA GLN A 32 -9.08 -3.61 -15.66
C GLN A 32 -8.36 -2.37 -15.11
N PRO A 33 -7.68 -2.46 -13.94
CA PRO A 33 -6.89 -1.35 -13.40
C PRO A 33 -5.72 -0.99 -14.32
N ASP A 34 -5.33 0.28 -14.33
CA ASP A 34 -4.15 0.77 -15.02
C ASP A 34 -2.87 0.38 -14.28
N LEU A 35 -2.98 0.21 -12.94
CA LEU A 35 -1.89 -0.22 -12.05
C LEU A 35 -2.43 -1.06 -10.89
N VAL A 36 -1.75 -2.17 -10.59
CA VAL A 36 -1.94 -2.95 -9.36
C VAL A 36 -0.78 -2.65 -8.43
N ILE A 37 -1.06 -2.15 -7.23
CA ILE A 37 -0.07 -1.91 -6.17
C ILE A 37 -0.24 -3.00 -5.11
N ILE A 38 0.88 -3.62 -4.69
CA ILE A 38 0.88 -4.56 -3.57
C ILE A 38 1.85 -4.04 -2.51
N SER A 39 1.29 -3.53 -1.42
CA SER A 39 2.05 -2.85 -0.36
C SER A 39 2.58 -3.79 0.73
N GLY A 40 3.10 -4.95 0.33
CA GLY A 40 3.90 -5.84 1.20
C GLY A 40 3.14 -7.03 1.77
N ASP A 41 3.88 -7.80 2.58
CA ASP A 41 3.45 -9.03 3.23
C ASP A 41 2.87 -10.07 2.24
N PHE A 42 3.69 -10.38 1.23
CA PHE A 42 3.39 -11.45 0.27
C PHE A 42 3.33 -12.82 0.94
N THR A 43 4.13 -13.02 1.98
CA THR A 43 4.29 -14.31 2.64
C THR A 43 3.93 -14.21 4.12
N GLN A 44 3.46 -15.31 4.69
CA GLN A 44 3.21 -15.36 6.14
C GLN A 44 4.50 -15.47 6.97
N ARG A 45 5.54 -16.14 6.47
CA ARG A 45 6.77 -16.46 7.23
C ARG A 45 8.03 -16.53 6.37
N ALA A 46 8.09 -15.84 5.27
CA ALA A 46 9.22 -15.83 4.34
C ALA A 46 9.72 -17.21 3.93
N ARG A 47 8.85 -18.25 3.85
CA ARG A 47 9.22 -19.59 3.40
C ARG A 47 9.33 -19.65 1.87
N VAL A 48 10.19 -20.52 1.35
CA VAL A 48 10.40 -20.67 -0.10
C VAL A 48 9.09 -20.99 -0.82
N GLU A 49 8.29 -21.90 -0.28
CA GLU A 49 7.03 -22.29 -0.90
C GLU A 49 6.04 -21.13 -0.96
N GLN A 50 5.95 -20.33 0.10
CA GLN A 50 5.11 -19.13 0.14
C GLN A 50 5.54 -18.09 -0.92
N PHE A 51 6.85 -17.90 -1.08
CA PHE A 51 7.38 -17.05 -2.15
C PHE A 51 7.12 -17.62 -3.56
N ARG A 52 7.12 -18.94 -3.75
CA ARG A 52 6.74 -19.56 -5.03
C ARG A 52 5.27 -19.29 -5.35
N GLN A 53 4.37 -19.44 -4.37
CA GLN A 53 2.95 -19.12 -4.52
C GLN A 53 2.75 -17.63 -4.86
N ALA A 54 3.41 -16.72 -4.13
CA ALA A 54 3.40 -15.29 -4.41
C ALA A 54 3.90 -14.97 -5.82
N SER A 55 5.02 -15.60 -6.25
CA SER A 55 5.55 -15.44 -7.59
C SER A 55 4.58 -15.93 -8.66
N ALA A 56 3.94 -17.07 -8.45
CA ALA A 56 2.95 -17.62 -9.37
C ALA A 56 1.74 -16.67 -9.50
N TYR A 57 1.24 -16.12 -8.41
CA TYR A 57 0.19 -15.11 -8.39
C TYR A 57 0.58 -13.87 -9.21
N LEU A 58 1.75 -13.28 -8.93
CA LEU A 58 2.24 -12.12 -9.68
C LEU A 58 2.42 -12.40 -11.17
N ASN A 59 2.89 -13.60 -11.52
CA ASN A 59 3.04 -13.99 -12.91
C ASN A 59 1.69 -14.11 -13.63
N ARG A 60 0.63 -14.59 -12.95
CA ARG A 60 -0.74 -14.58 -13.51
C ARG A 60 -1.26 -13.17 -13.73
N LEU A 61 -1.05 -12.25 -12.77
CA LEU A 61 -1.43 -10.85 -12.95
C LEU A 61 -0.70 -10.20 -14.14
N ARG A 62 0.61 -10.41 -14.25
CA ARG A 62 1.41 -9.89 -15.36
C ARG A 62 1.03 -10.51 -16.71
N ALA A 63 0.75 -11.81 -16.74
CA ALA A 63 0.29 -12.52 -17.93
C ALA A 63 -1.10 -12.03 -18.40
N ALA A 64 -1.93 -11.57 -17.47
CA ALA A 64 -3.20 -10.90 -17.76
C ALA A 64 -3.03 -9.44 -18.24
N GLY A 65 -1.79 -8.95 -18.37
CA GLY A 65 -1.47 -7.62 -18.88
C GLY A 65 -1.38 -6.51 -17.81
N PHE A 66 -1.56 -6.83 -16.53
CA PHE A 66 -1.50 -5.81 -15.47
C PHE A 66 -0.08 -5.34 -15.19
N LYS A 67 0.09 -4.04 -15.04
CA LYS A 67 1.29 -3.44 -14.46
C LYS A 67 1.23 -3.62 -12.94
N VAL A 68 2.30 -4.13 -12.35
CA VAL A 68 2.33 -4.45 -10.90
C VAL A 68 3.51 -3.76 -10.25
N LEU A 69 3.25 -2.91 -9.25
CA LEU A 69 4.23 -2.31 -8.37
C LEU A 69 4.16 -3.02 -7.01
N ALA A 70 5.30 -3.50 -6.51
CA ALA A 70 5.36 -4.29 -5.29
C ALA A 70 6.46 -3.80 -4.35
N VAL A 71 6.16 -3.65 -3.06
CA VAL A 71 7.15 -3.39 -2.00
C VAL A 71 7.13 -4.53 -0.98
N PRO A 72 8.24 -4.85 -0.31
CA PRO A 72 8.25 -5.91 0.71
C PRO A 72 7.62 -5.44 2.03
N GLY A 73 7.01 -6.40 2.75
CA GLY A 73 6.55 -6.22 4.12
C GLY A 73 7.46 -6.90 5.16
N ASN A 74 7.10 -6.80 6.44
CA ASN A 74 7.89 -7.39 7.51
C ASN A 74 7.81 -8.93 7.56
N HIS A 75 6.72 -9.53 7.10
CA HIS A 75 6.57 -10.99 6.98
C HIS A 75 7.35 -11.59 5.80
N ASP A 76 7.85 -10.76 4.88
CA ASP A 76 8.74 -11.18 3.79
C ASP A 76 10.21 -11.28 4.26
N VAL A 77 10.51 -10.79 5.47
CA VAL A 77 11.79 -10.95 6.16
C VAL A 77 11.72 -12.19 7.07
N PRO A 78 12.70 -13.12 7.02
CA PRO A 78 12.69 -14.31 7.87
C PRO A 78 12.63 -13.97 9.35
N LEU A 79 11.65 -14.51 10.08
CA LEU A 79 11.53 -14.28 11.52
C LEU A 79 12.34 -15.29 12.34
N TYR A 80 12.28 -16.57 11.98
CA TYR A 80 12.88 -17.67 12.73
C TYR A 80 14.27 -18.09 12.25
N ASP A 81 14.64 -17.75 11.03
CA ASP A 81 15.97 -17.98 10.46
C ASP A 81 16.85 -16.77 10.75
N VAL A 82 17.39 -16.73 11.98
CA VAL A 82 18.16 -15.59 12.51
C VAL A 82 19.38 -15.29 11.63
N ALA A 83 20.13 -16.33 11.20
CA ALA A 83 21.29 -16.14 10.34
C ALA A 83 20.92 -15.45 9.04
N ARG A 84 19.85 -15.90 8.36
CA ARG A 84 19.38 -15.29 7.10
C ARG A 84 18.76 -13.92 7.33
N ARG A 85 18.05 -13.72 8.46
CA ARG A 85 17.46 -12.45 8.82
C ARG A 85 18.49 -11.31 8.82
N PHE A 86 19.70 -11.58 9.33
CA PHE A 86 20.76 -10.57 9.40
C PHE A 86 21.68 -10.55 8.19
N ALA A 87 22.03 -11.72 7.62
CA ALA A 87 22.95 -11.81 6.49
C ALA A 87 22.32 -11.44 5.14
N ALA A 88 21.04 -11.80 4.93
CA ALA A 88 20.37 -11.59 3.64
C ALA A 88 18.82 -11.54 3.79
N PRO A 89 18.26 -10.54 4.49
CA PRO A 89 16.85 -10.50 4.91
C PRO A 89 15.86 -10.60 3.75
N LEU A 90 16.09 -9.89 2.66
CA LEU A 90 15.20 -9.82 1.50
C LEU A 90 15.71 -10.65 0.30
N ARG A 91 16.66 -11.59 0.50
CA ARG A 91 17.19 -12.40 -0.60
C ARG A 91 16.12 -13.22 -1.32
N ARG A 92 15.15 -13.78 -0.57
CA ARG A 92 14.02 -14.51 -1.15
C ARG A 92 13.07 -13.60 -1.88
N TYR A 93 12.71 -12.46 -1.28
CA TYR A 93 11.91 -11.44 -1.94
C TYR A 93 12.55 -11.03 -3.28
N LYS A 94 13.83 -10.68 -3.27
CA LYS A 94 14.57 -10.31 -4.49
C LYS A 94 14.55 -11.41 -5.55
N ARG A 95 14.63 -12.67 -5.14
CA ARG A 95 14.64 -13.81 -6.07
C ARG A 95 13.28 -14.09 -6.70
N TYR A 96 12.19 -13.96 -5.95
CA TYR A 96 10.87 -14.45 -6.35
C TYR A 96 9.89 -13.35 -6.74
N ILE A 97 10.04 -12.15 -6.20
CA ILE A 97 9.10 -11.03 -6.38
C ILE A 97 9.71 -9.94 -7.26
N SER A 98 10.73 -9.23 -6.74
CA SER A 98 11.41 -8.15 -7.44
C SER A 98 12.79 -7.88 -6.85
N ASN A 99 13.81 -7.66 -7.71
CA ASN A 99 15.11 -7.16 -7.29
C ASN A 99 15.08 -5.70 -6.86
N ASP A 100 14.13 -4.93 -7.40
CA ASP A 100 13.93 -3.54 -7.06
C ASP A 100 13.13 -3.44 -5.75
N LEU A 101 13.73 -2.77 -4.76
CA LEU A 101 13.14 -2.51 -3.45
C LEU A 101 12.52 -1.10 -3.33
N CYS A 102 12.74 -0.27 -4.34
CA CYS A 102 12.19 1.07 -4.45
C CYS A 102 11.61 1.28 -5.86
N PRO A 103 10.60 0.46 -6.25
CA PRO A 103 10.07 0.46 -7.61
C PRO A 103 9.42 1.80 -7.96
N TRP A 104 9.57 2.18 -9.22
CA TRP A 104 9.00 3.38 -9.81
C TRP A 104 8.03 3.03 -10.94
N TYR A 105 6.90 3.70 -10.96
CA TYR A 105 5.95 3.68 -12.06
C TYR A 105 5.51 5.10 -12.38
N GLU A 106 5.42 5.43 -13.65
CA GLU A 106 4.95 6.73 -14.09
C GLU A 106 4.19 6.58 -15.41
N ASP A 107 3.06 7.26 -15.51
CA ASP A 107 2.29 7.47 -16.75
C ASP A 107 1.87 8.93 -16.88
N ASP A 108 0.90 9.23 -17.75
CA ASP A 108 0.43 10.60 -17.98
C ASP A 108 -0.31 11.21 -16.78
N SER A 109 -0.84 10.40 -15.87
CA SER A 109 -1.72 10.82 -14.77
C SER A 109 -1.07 10.73 -13.40
N VAL A 110 -0.22 9.72 -13.18
CA VAL A 110 0.35 9.42 -11.86
C VAL A 110 1.84 9.14 -11.92
N ALA A 111 2.52 9.44 -10.83
CA ALA A 111 3.88 8.98 -10.54
C ALA A 111 3.86 8.27 -9.19
N VAL A 112 4.30 7.01 -9.14
CA VAL A 112 4.21 6.13 -7.97
C VAL A 112 5.60 5.64 -7.58
N LEU A 113 6.02 5.91 -6.35
CA LEU A 113 7.27 5.43 -5.77
C LEU A 113 6.99 4.45 -4.64
N GLY A 114 7.49 3.22 -4.76
CA GLY A 114 7.53 2.27 -3.67
C GLY A 114 8.77 2.46 -2.81
N ILE A 115 8.67 2.32 -1.50
CA ILE A 115 9.79 2.38 -0.56
C ILE A 115 9.76 1.18 0.38
N ASN A 116 10.85 0.42 0.40
CA ASN A 116 11.03 -0.67 1.35
C ASN A 116 11.22 -0.14 2.78
N THR A 117 10.26 -0.40 3.65
CA THR A 117 10.35 -0.09 5.09
C THR A 117 10.69 -1.30 5.96
N ALA A 118 10.67 -2.53 5.41
CA ALA A 118 11.01 -3.75 6.16
C ALA A 118 12.50 -3.79 6.53
N ARG A 119 12.81 -4.20 7.76
CA ARG A 119 14.17 -4.24 8.31
C ARG A 119 14.43 -5.52 9.07
N SER A 120 15.72 -5.90 9.13
CA SER A 120 16.19 -7.07 9.90
C SER A 120 16.11 -6.86 11.41
N LEU A 121 16.39 -5.64 11.86
CA LEU A 121 16.49 -5.29 13.28
C LEU A 121 15.14 -5.13 13.97
N THR A 122 14.07 -4.90 13.22
CA THR A 122 12.72 -4.74 13.74
C THR A 122 11.84 -5.92 13.31
N ILE A 123 11.00 -6.43 14.19
CA ILE A 123 10.11 -7.56 13.87
C ILE A 123 8.79 -7.07 13.29
N LYS A 124 8.23 -6.02 13.87
CA LYS A 124 6.96 -5.44 13.48
C LYS A 124 7.11 -4.06 12.87
N ASP A 125 8.05 -3.27 13.41
CA ASP A 125 8.19 -1.87 13.05
C ASP A 125 8.99 -1.70 11.76
N GLY A 126 8.54 -0.80 10.91
CA GLY A 126 9.26 -0.39 9.74
C GLY A 126 10.30 0.71 10.06
N ARG A 127 11.21 0.94 9.12
CA ARG A 127 12.13 2.06 9.20
C ARG A 127 12.44 2.61 7.83
N ILE A 128 12.50 3.93 7.75
CA ILE A 128 12.99 4.65 6.58
C ILE A 128 14.36 5.27 6.90
N ASN A 129 15.30 5.23 5.96
CA ASN A 129 16.63 5.80 6.14
C ASN A 129 16.81 7.11 5.36
N ARG A 130 17.96 7.78 5.53
CA ARG A 130 18.21 9.08 4.89
C ARG A 130 18.31 8.99 3.39
N GLU A 131 18.91 7.91 2.86
CA GLU A 131 19.04 7.69 1.42
C GLU A 131 17.66 7.48 0.77
N GLN A 132 16.75 6.80 1.45
CA GLN A 132 15.37 6.63 0.99
C GLN A 132 14.58 7.95 1.03
N MET A 133 14.80 8.78 2.06
CA MET A 133 14.18 10.11 2.12
C MET A 133 14.70 11.02 0.99
N ALA A 134 16.01 11.01 0.73
CA ALA A 134 16.59 11.74 -0.39
C ALA A 134 16.06 11.24 -1.74
N LEU A 135 15.90 9.91 -1.91
CA LEU A 135 15.32 9.31 -3.12
C LEU A 135 13.87 9.78 -3.34
N ILE A 136 13.05 9.89 -2.28
CA ILE A 136 11.68 10.41 -2.38
C ILE A 136 11.70 11.83 -2.93
N GLU A 137 12.55 12.72 -2.36
CA GLU A 137 12.66 14.10 -2.80
C GLU A 137 13.17 14.20 -4.24
N GLU A 138 14.23 13.46 -4.59
CA GLU A 138 14.82 13.45 -5.93
C GLU A 138 13.82 12.97 -7.00
N ARG A 139 13.16 11.84 -6.76
CA ARG A 139 12.24 11.25 -7.75
C ARG A 139 11.05 12.15 -8.03
N PHE A 140 10.42 12.68 -7.00
CA PHE A 140 9.25 13.51 -7.20
C PHE A 140 9.57 14.94 -7.65
N ALA A 141 10.80 15.43 -7.46
CA ALA A 141 11.21 16.75 -7.98
C ALA A 141 11.15 16.84 -9.51
N ALA A 142 11.37 15.72 -10.21
CA ALA A 142 11.33 15.66 -11.68
C ALA A 142 9.92 15.43 -12.25
N VAL A 143 8.92 15.17 -11.39
CA VAL A 143 7.54 14.86 -11.82
C VAL A 143 6.78 16.13 -12.14
N SER A 144 6.06 16.14 -13.28
CA SER A 144 5.15 17.21 -13.63
C SER A 144 4.16 17.53 -12.50
N PRO A 145 3.90 18.83 -12.22
CA PRO A 145 2.97 19.23 -11.16
C PRO A 145 1.52 18.74 -11.39
N GLU A 146 1.16 18.42 -12.63
CA GLU A 146 -0.17 17.93 -12.98
C GLU A 146 -0.40 16.47 -12.62
N LYS A 147 0.66 15.70 -12.37
CA LYS A 147 0.56 14.28 -12.01
C LYS A 147 0.31 14.08 -10.53
N THR A 148 -0.51 13.09 -10.21
CA THR A 148 -0.68 12.67 -8.82
C THR A 148 0.57 11.93 -8.34
N ARG A 149 1.23 12.43 -7.30
CA ARG A 149 2.42 11.84 -6.68
C ARG A 149 1.99 10.92 -5.57
N ILE A 150 2.27 9.62 -5.71
CA ILE A 150 1.85 8.56 -4.81
C ILE A 150 3.08 7.87 -4.20
N LEU A 151 3.16 7.84 -2.89
CA LEU A 151 4.17 7.09 -2.15
C LEU A 151 3.57 5.80 -1.59
N VAL A 152 4.26 4.68 -1.78
CA VAL A 152 3.81 3.35 -1.31
C VAL A 152 4.83 2.80 -0.32
N THR A 153 4.38 2.45 0.87
CA THR A 153 5.16 1.75 1.89
C THR A 153 4.35 0.57 2.42
N HIS A 154 5.00 -0.40 3.10
CA HIS A 154 4.23 -1.39 3.84
C HIS A 154 3.80 -0.84 5.21
N HIS A 155 4.77 -0.36 6.00
CA HIS A 155 4.46 0.24 7.30
C HIS A 155 4.04 1.70 7.11
N PRO A 156 2.99 2.16 7.80
CA PRO A 156 2.52 3.53 7.71
C PRO A 156 3.57 4.54 8.14
N LEU A 157 3.66 5.65 7.41
CA LEU A 157 4.52 6.78 7.78
C LEU A 157 3.93 7.62 8.91
N TYR A 158 2.62 7.55 9.08
CA TYR A 158 1.85 8.31 10.06
C TYR A 158 1.32 7.37 11.13
N ALA A 159 1.34 7.82 12.40
CA ALA A 159 0.66 7.12 13.47
C ALA A 159 -0.85 7.13 13.21
N MET A 160 -1.48 5.98 13.33
CA MET A 160 -2.89 5.79 12.97
C MET A 160 -3.70 5.32 14.17
N PRO A 161 -4.98 5.71 14.30
CA PRO A 161 -5.83 5.21 15.36
C PRO A 161 -6.03 3.69 15.24
N ILE A 162 -5.81 2.96 16.34
CA ILE A 162 -6.09 1.53 16.48
C ILE A 162 -7.18 1.31 17.53
N GLY A 163 -8.25 0.60 17.13
CA GLY A 163 -9.35 0.30 18.04
C GLY A 163 -10.33 1.45 18.24
N GLU A 164 -11.20 1.32 19.25
CA GLU A 164 -12.25 2.28 19.62
C GLU A 164 -11.75 3.39 20.56
N GLY A 165 -10.44 3.39 20.92
CA GLY A 165 -9.82 4.38 21.80
C GLY A 165 -8.88 5.34 21.07
N ASN A 166 -8.26 6.25 21.84
CA ASN A 166 -7.25 7.19 21.33
C ASN A 166 -5.85 6.54 21.19
N GLU A 167 -5.77 5.21 21.19
CA GLU A 167 -4.51 4.52 20.97
C GLU A 167 -4.08 4.69 19.51
N LEU A 168 -2.85 5.18 19.31
CA LEU A 168 -2.24 5.31 17.99
C LEU A 168 -1.30 4.13 17.73
N ALA A 169 -1.41 3.56 16.55
CA ALA A 169 -0.40 2.63 16.07
C ALA A 169 0.92 3.36 15.84
N GLU A 170 2.04 2.68 16.15
CA GLU A 170 3.36 3.26 15.89
C GLU A 170 3.58 3.45 14.39
N ALA A 171 4.04 4.64 14.02
CA ALA A 171 4.54 4.94 12.70
C ALA A 171 5.94 4.32 12.49
N VAL A 172 6.43 4.32 11.26
CA VAL A 172 7.81 3.88 10.96
C VAL A 172 8.84 4.62 11.80
N GLY A 173 9.92 3.95 12.17
CA GLY A 173 11.06 4.59 12.82
C GLY A 173 11.60 5.75 11.97
N ARG A 174 11.86 6.90 12.59
CA ARG A 174 12.16 8.21 11.96
C ARG A 174 10.98 8.83 11.21
N HIS A 175 9.76 8.58 11.66
CA HIS A 175 8.56 9.09 10.99
C HIS A 175 8.57 10.63 10.83
N GLU A 176 9.06 11.39 11.81
CA GLU A 176 9.12 12.86 11.70
C GLU A 176 9.98 13.33 10.53
N ASP A 177 11.18 12.72 10.35
CA ASP A 177 12.05 13.06 9.22
C ASP A 177 11.44 12.59 7.89
N ALA A 178 10.80 11.41 7.88
CA ALA A 178 10.11 10.87 6.72
C ALA A 178 8.93 11.77 6.29
N VAL A 179 8.12 12.22 7.24
CA VAL A 179 7.00 13.15 7.00
C VAL A 179 7.50 14.45 6.39
N LYS A 180 8.62 15.02 6.90
CA LYS A 180 9.22 16.22 6.32
C LYS A 180 9.68 16.01 4.88
N ALA A 181 10.30 14.85 4.58
CA ALA A 181 10.72 14.50 3.22
C ALA A 181 9.52 14.36 2.28
N VAL A 182 8.45 13.68 2.72
CA VAL A 182 7.18 13.54 1.99
C VAL A 182 6.55 14.89 1.68
N CYS A 183 6.55 15.82 2.67
CA CYS A 183 6.05 17.19 2.48
C CYS A 183 6.88 17.97 1.44
N ARG A 184 8.23 17.93 1.56
CA ARG A 184 9.13 18.62 0.60
C ARG A 184 9.00 18.06 -0.81
N ALA A 185 8.78 16.76 -0.94
CA ALA A 185 8.56 16.09 -2.22
C ALA A 185 7.18 16.37 -2.84
N GLY A 186 6.27 17.01 -2.10
CA GLY A 186 4.91 17.29 -2.56
C GLY A 186 4.11 16.02 -2.85
N VAL A 187 4.25 14.98 -2.04
CA VAL A 187 3.46 13.75 -2.16
C VAL A 187 1.99 14.06 -1.87
N HIS A 188 1.11 13.65 -2.78
CA HIS A 188 -0.32 13.87 -2.66
C HIS A 188 -1.03 12.74 -1.93
N VAL A 189 -0.60 11.48 -2.16
CA VAL A 189 -1.20 10.27 -1.57
C VAL A 189 -0.12 9.37 -0.98
N ALA A 190 -0.30 8.91 0.25
CA ALA A 190 0.54 7.92 0.91
C ALA A 190 -0.27 6.64 1.14
N LEU A 191 0.15 5.55 0.49
CA LEU A 191 -0.47 4.23 0.59
C LEU A 191 0.33 3.31 1.51
N ALA A 192 -0.38 2.57 2.40
CA ALA A 192 0.25 1.60 3.28
C ALA A 192 -0.63 0.36 3.53
N GLY A 193 -0.02 -0.70 4.09
CA GLY A 193 -0.66 -1.92 4.58
C GLY A 193 -0.40 -2.14 6.07
N HIS A 194 -0.09 -3.40 6.47
CA HIS A 194 0.42 -3.79 7.79
C HIS A 194 -0.61 -3.96 8.91
N PHE A 195 -1.56 -3.03 9.08
CA PHE A 195 -2.50 -3.13 10.20
C PHE A 195 -3.71 -4.01 9.94
N HIS A 196 -3.89 -4.50 8.71
CA HIS A 196 -5.06 -5.27 8.27
C HIS A 196 -6.38 -4.51 8.49
N ARG A 197 -6.34 -3.20 8.42
CA ARG A 197 -7.49 -2.29 8.57
C ARG A 197 -7.57 -1.33 7.41
N THR A 198 -8.78 -1.09 6.94
CA THR A 198 -9.02 -0.04 5.95
C THR A 198 -9.20 1.31 6.65
N TYR A 199 -8.46 2.30 6.18
CA TYR A 199 -8.52 3.66 6.71
C TYR A 199 -8.12 4.68 5.66
N ALA A 200 -8.78 5.84 5.65
CA ALA A 200 -8.36 6.97 4.82
C ALA A 200 -8.64 8.30 5.52
N GLU A 201 -7.63 9.16 5.60
CA GLU A 201 -7.73 10.47 6.25
C GLU A 201 -6.64 11.44 5.78
N ALA A 202 -6.87 12.74 5.91
CA ALA A 202 -5.86 13.76 5.70
C ALA A 202 -4.71 13.65 6.71
N ALA A 203 -3.47 13.67 6.23
CA ALA A 203 -2.29 13.53 7.10
C ALA A 203 -2.20 14.61 8.19
N ARG A 204 -2.70 15.82 7.94
CA ARG A 204 -2.75 16.92 8.93
C ARG A 204 -3.58 16.59 10.16
N LYS A 205 -4.61 15.78 10.03
CA LYS A 205 -5.40 15.33 11.18
C LYS A 205 -4.64 14.34 12.06
N MET A 206 -3.61 13.67 11.51
CA MET A 206 -2.76 12.73 12.24
C MET A 206 -1.55 13.41 12.87
N VAL A 207 -0.93 14.36 12.15
CA VAL A 207 0.26 15.10 12.57
C VAL A 207 0.15 16.54 12.06
N GLU A 208 0.11 17.50 12.96
CA GLU A 208 -0.08 18.93 12.65
C GLU A 208 0.87 19.53 11.61
N LYS A 209 2.07 18.93 11.47
CA LYS A 209 3.12 19.32 10.50
C LYS A 209 3.20 18.43 9.27
N ALA A 210 2.23 17.55 9.05
CA ALA A 210 2.31 16.46 8.06
C ALA A 210 2.08 16.87 6.61
N GLY A 211 1.91 18.15 6.31
CA GLY A 211 1.63 18.59 4.94
C GLY A 211 0.29 18.10 4.39
N GLY A 212 0.07 18.32 3.09
CA GLY A 212 -1.21 18.03 2.42
C GLY A 212 -1.36 16.62 1.84
N ALA A 213 -0.75 15.58 2.41
CA ALA A 213 -0.93 14.22 1.89
C ALA A 213 -2.24 13.58 2.38
N LEU A 214 -2.92 12.83 1.50
CA LEU A 214 -3.99 11.90 1.83
C LEU A 214 -3.37 10.56 2.20
N VAL A 215 -3.65 10.05 3.40
CA VAL A 215 -3.16 8.75 3.86
C VAL A 215 -4.24 7.71 3.63
N ILE A 216 -3.92 6.65 2.91
CA ILE A 216 -4.83 5.54 2.63
C ILE A 216 -4.18 4.23 3.08
N GLN A 217 -4.85 3.55 3.97
CA GLN A 217 -4.47 2.25 4.51
C GLN A 217 -5.30 1.15 3.85
N ALA A 218 -4.67 0.06 3.44
CA ALA A 218 -5.37 -1.12 2.96
C ALA A 218 -5.60 -2.13 4.07
N GLY A 219 -6.73 -2.82 4.00
CA GLY A 219 -6.99 -4.06 4.73
C GLY A 219 -6.15 -5.22 4.22
N THR A 220 -6.38 -6.44 4.73
CA THR A 220 -5.76 -7.64 4.18
C THR A 220 -6.55 -8.14 2.96
N ALA A 221 -5.84 -8.34 1.84
CA ALA A 221 -6.52 -8.70 0.59
C ALA A 221 -7.00 -10.16 0.58
N THR A 222 -6.22 -11.11 1.15
CA THR A 222 -6.53 -12.54 1.02
C THR A 222 -6.27 -13.37 2.29
N SER A 223 -5.72 -12.77 3.35
CA SER A 223 -5.38 -13.52 4.56
C SER A 223 -6.62 -14.01 5.29
N VAL A 224 -6.54 -15.23 5.84
CA VAL A 224 -7.54 -15.76 6.77
C VAL A 224 -7.36 -15.21 8.19
N ARG A 225 -6.29 -14.46 8.45
CA ARG A 225 -5.99 -13.84 9.74
C ARG A 225 -6.61 -12.45 9.83
N LEU A 226 -7.91 -12.43 9.98
CA LEU A 226 -8.69 -11.20 10.12
C LEU A 226 -8.47 -10.56 11.50
N ARG A 227 -8.54 -9.24 11.57
CA ARG A 227 -8.48 -8.46 12.81
C ARG A 227 -9.75 -7.63 12.95
N ASN A 228 -10.23 -7.48 14.19
CA ASN A 228 -11.38 -6.61 14.52
C ASN A 228 -12.64 -6.87 13.68
N ASN A 229 -12.91 -8.13 13.31
CA ASN A 229 -14.02 -8.54 12.44
C ASN A 229 -14.05 -7.88 11.05
N GLU A 230 -12.94 -7.27 10.61
CA GLU A 230 -12.84 -6.80 9.22
C GLU A 230 -12.73 -7.98 8.27
N LEU A 231 -13.43 -7.91 7.15
CA LEU A 231 -13.36 -8.89 6.06
C LEU A 231 -12.14 -8.63 5.18
N GLN A 232 -11.76 -9.62 4.35
CA GLN A 232 -10.75 -9.39 3.32
C GLN A 232 -11.21 -8.25 2.43
N SER A 233 -10.29 -7.32 2.18
CA SER A 233 -10.59 -6.12 1.42
C SER A 233 -9.33 -5.52 0.78
N PHE A 234 -9.54 -4.73 -0.23
CA PHE A 234 -8.51 -3.90 -0.85
C PHE A 234 -9.12 -2.58 -1.32
N ASN A 235 -8.27 -1.62 -1.69
CA ASN A 235 -8.70 -0.31 -2.12
C ASN A 235 -8.74 -0.23 -3.65
N TRP A 236 -9.82 0.32 -4.18
CA TRP A 236 -9.97 0.77 -5.54
C TRP A 236 -9.92 2.30 -5.57
N ILE A 237 -8.91 2.85 -6.23
CA ILE A 237 -8.61 4.26 -6.21
C ILE A 237 -8.72 4.82 -7.62
N HIS A 238 -9.51 5.90 -7.78
CA HIS A 238 -9.47 6.72 -8.97
C HIS A 238 -8.73 8.02 -8.65
N ALA A 239 -7.56 8.20 -9.23
CA ALA A 239 -6.85 9.46 -9.21
C ALA A 239 -7.30 10.29 -10.42
N HIS A 240 -8.32 11.12 -10.23
CA HIS A 240 -8.86 11.99 -11.28
C HIS A 240 -7.87 13.11 -11.61
N ARG A 241 -7.30 13.70 -10.56
CA ARG A 241 -6.23 14.69 -10.57
C ARG A 241 -5.45 14.60 -9.26
N TRP A 242 -4.33 15.30 -9.16
CA TRP A 242 -3.52 15.34 -7.96
C TRP A 242 -4.27 15.83 -6.70
N ASN A 243 -5.35 16.59 -6.87
CA ASN A 243 -6.20 17.15 -5.81
C ASN A 243 -7.62 16.54 -5.76
N ASP A 244 -7.87 15.44 -6.45
CA ASP A 244 -9.20 14.82 -6.56
C ASP A 244 -9.05 13.30 -6.63
N ILE A 245 -9.24 12.64 -5.49
CA ILE A 245 -9.04 11.20 -5.31
C ILE A 245 -10.34 10.57 -4.83
N GLU A 246 -10.78 9.55 -5.56
CA GLU A 246 -11.92 8.74 -5.20
C GLU A 246 -11.44 7.39 -4.68
N LEU A 247 -11.90 7.00 -3.50
CA LEU A 247 -11.57 5.75 -2.85
C LEU A 247 -12.82 4.91 -2.65
N GLN A 248 -12.77 3.68 -3.10
CA GLN A 248 -13.77 2.66 -2.82
C GLN A 248 -13.10 1.46 -2.18
N VAL A 249 -13.58 1.03 -1.03
CA VAL A 249 -13.16 -0.22 -0.41
C VAL A 249 -13.91 -1.36 -1.08
N VAL A 250 -13.16 -2.36 -1.56
CA VAL A 250 -13.70 -3.57 -2.18
C VAL A 250 -13.57 -4.70 -1.17
N VAL A 251 -14.70 -5.34 -0.82
CA VAL A 251 -14.81 -6.26 0.31
C VAL A 251 -15.25 -7.64 -0.17
N TRP A 252 -14.68 -8.70 0.43
CA TRP A 252 -15.10 -10.08 0.19
C TRP A 252 -16.39 -10.41 0.96
N ASN A 253 -17.45 -10.78 0.25
CA ASN A 253 -18.76 -11.10 0.85
C ASN A 253 -18.99 -12.60 1.10
N GLY A 254 -17.94 -13.43 0.95
CA GLY A 254 -18.01 -14.88 1.08
C GLY A 254 -18.13 -15.63 -0.24
N SER A 255 -18.52 -14.97 -1.33
CA SER A 255 -18.66 -15.55 -2.68
C SER A 255 -17.90 -14.78 -3.76
N GLY A 256 -17.67 -13.47 -3.56
CA GLY A 256 -16.96 -12.60 -4.48
C GLY A 256 -16.59 -11.29 -3.83
N PHE A 257 -15.85 -10.48 -4.56
CA PHE A 257 -15.56 -9.10 -4.14
C PHE A 257 -16.68 -8.19 -4.62
N GLU A 258 -17.12 -7.32 -3.73
CA GLU A 258 -18.13 -6.30 -4.01
C GLU A 258 -17.67 -4.93 -3.52
N ARG A 259 -18.29 -3.90 -4.05
CA ARG A 259 -18.00 -2.50 -3.68
C ARG A 259 -18.64 -2.19 -2.33
N GLY A 260 -17.80 -1.81 -1.36
CA GLY A 260 -18.19 -1.40 -0.01
C GLY A 260 -18.25 0.13 0.13
N SER A 261 -17.61 0.67 1.19
CA SER A 261 -17.59 2.10 1.45
C SER A 261 -16.95 2.88 0.31
N HIS A 262 -17.52 4.06 0.02
CA HIS A 262 -17.13 4.91 -1.08
C HIS A 262 -17.01 6.35 -0.60
N VAL A 263 -15.88 6.99 -0.86
CA VAL A 263 -15.59 8.37 -0.47
C VAL A 263 -14.76 9.07 -1.54
N ARG A 264 -15.05 10.34 -1.78
CA ARG A 264 -14.24 11.21 -2.65
C ARG A 264 -13.55 12.24 -1.79
N PHE A 265 -12.28 12.45 -2.02
CA PHE A 265 -11.47 13.44 -1.34
C PHE A 265 -11.07 14.55 -2.31
N GLY A 266 -11.38 15.79 -1.96
CA GLY A 266 -10.92 16.98 -2.64
C GLY A 266 -9.90 17.73 -1.79
N PHE A 267 -8.79 18.19 -2.41
CA PHE A 267 -7.82 19.05 -1.74
C PHE A 267 -8.14 20.52 -2.03
N ASP A 268 -8.39 21.31 -0.99
CA ASP A 268 -8.79 22.72 -1.10
C ASP A 268 -7.62 23.72 -1.18
N GLY A 269 -6.39 23.22 -1.20
CA GLY A 269 -5.15 23.99 -1.15
C GLY A 269 -4.51 24.00 0.25
N GLN A 270 -5.22 23.52 1.26
CA GLN A 270 -4.73 23.41 2.64
C GLN A 270 -4.85 21.98 3.18
N GLU A 271 -6.01 21.33 2.98
CA GLU A 271 -6.27 19.98 3.48
C GLU A 271 -7.16 19.16 2.54
N TRP A 272 -7.15 17.86 2.76
CA TRP A 272 -8.06 16.94 2.08
C TRP A 272 -9.38 16.87 2.83
N LEU A 273 -10.47 17.11 2.11
CA LEU A 273 -11.83 17.07 2.63
C LEU A 273 -12.60 15.91 2.00
N ALA A 274 -13.17 15.06 2.87
CA ALA A 274 -14.09 14.04 2.41
C ALA A 274 -15.38 14.68 1.88
N GLN A 275 -15.79 14.27 0.68
CA GLN A 275 -17.01 14.72 0.03
C GLN A 275 -17.98 13.55 -0.08
N PRO A 276 -19.28 13.73 0.21
CA PRO A 276 -20.25 12.68 -0.02
C PRO A 276 -20.31 12.35 -1.52
N VAL A 277 -20.20 11.07 -1.84
CA VAL A 277 -20.44 10.60 -3.22
C VAL A 277 -21.95 10.48 -3.40
N VAL A 278 -22.52 11.33 -4.24
CA VAL A 278 -23.91 11.17 -4.66
C VAL A 278 -23.95 9.96 -5.58
N GLN A 279 -24.61 8.89 -5.15
CA GLN A 279 -24.90 7.78 -6.06
C GLN A 279 -25.86 8.33 -7.12
N GLU A 280 -25.39 8.49 -8.34
CA GLU A 280 -26.26 8.64 -9.49
C GLU A 280 -27.05 7.33 -9.63
N GLY A 281 -28.35 7.40 -9.37
CA GLY A 281 -29.32 6.29 -9.39
C GLY A 281 -29.54 5.70 -10.77
#